data_810e83576cc1f4fe88e5d8e263294edb
#
_entry.id   810e83576cc1f4fe88e5d8e263294edb
#
_cell.length_a   1.000
_cell.length_b   1.000
_cell.length_c   1.000
_cell.angle_alpha   90.00
_cell.angle_beta   90.00
_cell.angle_gamma   90.00
#
_symmetry.space_group_name_H-M   'P 1'
#
loop_
_entity.id
_entity.type
_entity.pdbx_description
1 polymer ?
#
loop_
_entity_poly.entity_id
_entity_poly.type
_entity_poly.pdbx_seq_one_letter_code
_entity_poly.pdbx_strand_id
1 'polypeptide(L)'
;EALKKAKIPGSDVESITITTHPRWLKVCDIKQPRTGLEVKFSYVHLAAMVAYGIDTSSEKIFTDALAKDKKLINLAKRVKVTTDERYNDTTQSVVITLKSGRSESIRHDLSDRVPMLELEAGLRNKAKGLLGKTQAEKLWTGIAAIEKLSAANLSKLLHASQSKSKLQSKSKVE
;
A
#
# COMPACT_ATOMS: atom_id res chain seq x y z
N GLU A 1 -5.28 8.45 -0.63
CA GLU A 1 -6.03 9.12 -1.71
C GLU A 1 -6.44 10.53 -1.31
N ALA A 2 -7.26 10.78 -0.25
CA ALA A 2 -7.75 12.12 0.10
C ALA A 2 -6.66 13.10 0.43
N LEU A 3 -5.67 12.75 1.24
CA LEU A 3 -4.52 13.63 1.52
C LEU A 3 -3.75 13.98 0.24
N LYS A 4 -3.57 13.01 -0.65
CA LYS A 4 -2.93 13.24 -1.97
C LYS A 4 -3.77 14.16 -2.86
N LYS A 5 -5.09 13.92 -2.95
CA LYS A 5 -6.02 14.75 -3.75
C LYS A 5 -6.13 16.17 -3.21
N ALA A 6 -6.23 16.33 -1.90
CA ALA A 6 -6.34 17.63 -1.25
C ALA A 6 -5.00 18.38 -1.12
N LYS A 7 -3.86 17.77 -1.51
CA LYS A 7 -2.51 18.31 -1.34
C LYS A 7 -2.21 18.79 0.09
N ILE A 8 -2.73 18.05 1.10
CA ILE A 8 -2.56 18.38 2.50
C ILE A 8 -1.20 17.87 2.98
N PRO A 9 -0.31 18.75 3.47
CA PRO A 9 0.95 18.32 4.07
C PRO A 9 0.70 17.53 5.37
N GLY A 10 1.46 16.45 5.58
CA GLY A 10 1.37 15.67 6.83
C GLY A 10 1.66 16.49 8.10
N SER A 11 2.42 17.58 7.98
CA SER A 11 2.66 18.54 9.06
C SER A 11 1.39 19.23 9.56
N ASP A 12 0.38 19.39 8.71
CA ASP A 12 -0.87 20.11 9.01
C ASP A 12 -1.94 19.17 9.58
N VAL A 13 -1.66 17.88 9.61
CA VAL A 13 -2.55 16.87 10.21
C VAL A 13 -2.47 16.95 11.72
N GLU A 14 -3.59 17.20 12.38
CA GLU A 14 -3.73 17.16 13.84
C GLU A 14 -3.94 15.73 14.32
N SER A 15 -4.91 15.03 13.76
CA SER A 15 -5.20 13.65 14.12
C SER A 15 -5.81 12.87 12.94
N ILE A 16 -5.73 11.55 13.03
CA ILE A 16 -6.37 10.63 12.09
C ILE A 16 -7.14 9.60 12.88
N THR A 17 -8.41 9.36 12.54
CA THR A 17 -9.19 8.25 13.08
C THR A 17 -9.48 7.27 11.95
N ILE A 18 -9.09 6.02 12.13
CA ILE A 18 -9.38 4.92 11.21
C ILE A 18 -10.44 4.04 11.85
N THR A 19 -11.53 3.74 11.15
CA THR A 19 -12.53 2.78 11.59
C THR A 19 -12.51 1.58 10.64
N THR A 20 -12.45 0.37 11.19
CA THR A 20 -12.35 -0.88 10.45
C THR A 20 -13.16 -1.98 11.14
N HIS A 21 -13.37 -3.13 10.47
CA HIS A 21 -13.96 -4.30 11.10
C HIS A 21 -13.02 -4.86 12.20
N PRO A 22 -13.55 -5.31 13.37
CA PRO A 22 -12.73 -5.75 14.52
C PRO A 22 -11.71 -6.84 14.20
N ARG A 23 -12.01 -7.73 13.24
CA ARG A 23 -11.08 -8.82 12.85
C ARG A 23 -9.69 -8.35 12.48
N TRP A 24 -9.59 -7.14 11.89
CA TRP A 24 -8.30 -6.64 11.40
C TRP A 24 -7.38 -6.14 12.49
N LEU A 25 -7.89 -5.87 13.69
CA LEU A 25 -7.03 -5.51 14.84
C LEU A 25 -6.12 -6.66 15.25
N LYS A 26 -6.53 -7.90 14.98
CA LYS A 26 -5.70 -9.09 15.26
C LYS A 26 -4.49 -9.21 14.33
N VAL A 27 -4.50 -8.51 13.19
CA VAL A 27 -3.49 -8.63 12.13
C VAL A 27 -2.70 -7.35 11.94
N CYS A 28 -3.37 -6.19 11.93
CA CYS A 28 -2.77 -4.92 11.46
C CYS A 28 -2.65 -3.86 12.56
N ASP A 29 -2.74 -4.21 13.83
CA ASP A 29 -2.76 -3.24 14.94
C ASP A 29 -1.44 -3.15 15.73
N ILE A 30 -0.32 -3.34 15.09
CA ILE A 30 0.99 -3.11 15.71
C ILE A 30 1.15 -1.61 15.96
N LYS A 31 1.11 -1.21 17.24
CA LYS A 31 1.16 0.21 17.63
C LYS A 31 2.56 0.80 17.54
N GLN A 32 3.58 0.01 17.80
CA GLN A 32 4.98 0.43 17.83
C GLN A 32 5.84 -0.55 17.01
N PRO A 33 5.81 -0.45 15.68
CA PRO A 33 6.61 -1.33 14.83
C PRO A 33 8.10 -1.05 15.03
N ARG A 34 8.90 -2.11 15.06
CA ARG A 34 10.38 -2.08 15.23
C ARG A 34 11.12 -2.40 13.96
N THR A 35 10.44 -3.07 13.03
CA THR A 35 11.00 -3.52 11.75
C THR A 35 10.13 -3.06 10.58
N GLY A 36 10.70 -3.05 9.38
CA GLY A 36 9.95 -2.74 8.16
C GLY A 36 8.78 -3.69 7.91
N LEU A 37 8.93 -4.97 8.29
CA LEU A 37 7.84 -5.93 8.20
C LEU A 37 6.69 -5.55 9.15
N GLU A 38 6.99 -5.19 10.39
CA GLU A 38 5.98 -4.78 11.37
C GLU A 38 5.26 -3.48 10.94
N VAL A 39 5.93 -2.58 10.23
CA VAL A 39 5.32 -1.37 9.65
C VAL A 39 4.16 -1.72 8.70
N LYS A 40 4.30 -2.78 7.90
CA LYS A 40 3.22 -3.25 6.99
C LYS A 40 1.94 -3.65 7.74
N PHE A 41 2.07 -4.05 9.00
CA PHE A 41 0.97 -4.48 9.87
C PHE A 41 0.62 -3.45 10.94
N SER A 42 0.96 -2.18 10.70
CA SER A 42 0.69 -1.06 11.60
C SER A 42 -0.20 -0.03 10.93
N TYR A 43 -1.49 -0.02 11.23
CA TYR A 43 -2.40 1.01 10.74
C TYR A 43 -1.90 2.42 11.08
N VAL A 44 -1.43 2.62 12.29
CA VAL A 44 -0.99 3.95 12.75
C VAL A 44 0.24 4.45 11.99
N HIS A 45 1.18 3.54 11.70
CA HIS A 45 2.40 3.90 10.96
C HIS A 45 2.13 4.10 9.47
N LEU A 46 1.31 3.22 8.86
CA LEU A 46 0.88 3.36 7.46
C LEU A 46 0.12 4.66 7.23
N ALA A 47 -0.78 5.05 8.14
CA ALA A 47 -1.48 6.33 8.06
C ALA A 47 -0.51 7.51 8.10
N ALA A 48 0.49 7.48 8.98
CA ALA A 48 1.52 8.49 9.05
C ALA A 48 2.36 8.55 7.76
N MET A 49 2.77 7.40 7.20
CA MET A 49 3.48 7.34 5.92
C MET A 49 2.69 8.00 4.79
N VAL A 50 1.42 7.65 4.65
CA VAL A 50 0.54 8.22 3.61
C VAL A 50 0.34 9.71 3.81
N ALA A 51 0.18 10.17 5.05
CA ALA A 51 0.05 11.60 5.38
C ALA A 51 1.29 12.39 4.97
N TYR A 52 2.48 11.83 5.09
CA TYR A 52 3.73 12.44 4.61
C TYR A 52 4.03 12.17 3.14
N GLY A 53 3.09 11.63 2.37
CA GLY A 53 3.23 11.41 0.93
C GLY A 53 4.15 10.26 0.55
N ILE A 54 4.51 9.39 1.50
CA ILE A 54 5.35 8.22 1.21
C ILE A 54 4.53 7.22 0.39
N ASP A 55 5.07 6.81 -0.74
CA ASP A 55 4.43 5.83 -1.60
C ASP A 55 4.56 4.41 -1.04
N THR A 56 3.44 3.84 -0.61
CA THR A 56 3.36 2.49 -0.03
C THR A 56 3.12 1.39 -1.07
N SER A 57 3.18 1.69 -2.38
CA SER A 57 2.91 0.73 -3.45
C SER A 57 4.02 -0.32 -3.64
N SER A 58 5.25 0.00 -3.24
CA SER A 58 6.40 -0.90 -3.32
C SER A 58 6.74 -1.49 -1.96
N GLU A 59 6.96 -2.80 -1.91
CA GLU A 59 7.41 -3.46 -0.67
C GLU A 59 8.81 -3.03 -0.22
N LYS A 60 9.63 -2.52 -1.13
CA LYS A 60 11.01 -2.07 -0.83
C LYS A 60 11.06 -0.83 0.06
N ILE A 61 9.96 -0.09 0.17
CA ILE A 61 9.89 1.08 1.04
C ILE A 61 9.85 0.71 2.52
N PHE A 62 9.36 -0.48 2.85
CA PHE A 62 9.20 -0.92 4.23
C PHE A 62 10.55 -1.36 4.82
N THR A 63 11.27 -0.41 5.37
CA THR A 63 12.60 -0.61 6.00
C THR A 63 12.53 -0.39 7.50
N ASP A 64 13.52 -0.93 8.23
CA ASP A 64 13.64 -0.70 9.68
C ASP A 64 13.91 0.77 10.01
N ALA A 65 14.47 1.53 9.06
CA ALA A 65 14.66 2.96 9.21
C ALA A 65 13.31 3.70 9.30
N LEU A 66 12.28 3.28 8.52
CA LEU A 66 10.93 3.87 8.62
C LEU A 66 10.27 3.58 9.95
N ALA A 67 10.48 2.40 10.53
CA ALA A 67 9.97 2.07 11.85
C ALA A 67 10.53 3.01 12.94
N LYS A 68 11.73 3.57 12.72
CA LYS A 68 12.44 4.46 13.65
C LYS A 68 12.33 5.95 13.30
N ASP A 69 11.64 6.28 12.21
CA ASP A 69 11.48 7.69 11.78
C ASP A 69 10.65 8.48 12.79
N LYS A 70 11.29 9.49 13.40
CA LYS A 70 10.67 10.31 14.45
C LYS A 70 9.44 11.08 13.97
N LYS A 71 9.40 11.52 12.69
CA LYS A 71 8.25 12.24 12.13
C LYS A 71 7.05 11.31 12.03
N LEU A 72 7.28 10.09 11.53
CA LEU A 72 6.23 9.07 11.42
C LEU A 72 5.73 8.64 12.79
N ILE A 73 6.64 8.37 13.74
CA ILE A 73 6.28 8.00 15.12
C ILE A 73 5.45 9.11 15.78
N ASN A 74 5.82 10.38 15.60
CA ASN A 74 5.10 11.49 16.20
C ASN A 74 3.68 11.65 15.65
N LEU A 75 3.47 11.43 14.35
CA LEU A 75 2.12 11.43 13.78
C LEU A 75 1.36 10.15 14.14
N ALA A 76 2.01 8.99 14.13
CA ALA A 76 1.39 7.71 14.51
C ALA A 76 0.77 7.74 15.92
N LYS A 77 1.36 8.46 16.88
CA LYS A 77 0.80 8.67 18.23
C LYS A 77 -0.54 9.42 18.21
N ARG A 78 -0.86 10.15 17.15
CA ARG A 78 -2.10 10.91 16.97
C ARG A 78 -3.08 10.18 16.03
N VAL A 79 -2.75 8.94 15.66
CA VAL A 79 -3.65 8.07 14.89
C VAL A 79 -4.40 7.15 15.85
N LYS A 80 -5.72 7.22 15.82
CA LYS A 80 -6.62 6.35 16.57
C LYS A 80 -7.20 5.29 15.62
N VAL A 81 -7.18 4.04 16.03
CA VAL A 81 -7.87 2.95 15.32
C VAL A 81 -9.06 2.52 16.15
N THR A 82 -10.24 2.56 15.54
CA THR A 82 -11.51 2.15 16.13
C THR A 82 -12.12 1.03 15.31
N THR A 83 -13.09 0.35 15.88
CA THR A 83 -13.81 -0.74 15.20
C THR A 83 -15.29 -0.47 15.13
N ASP A 84 -15.93 -1.02 14.09
CA ASP A 84 -17.36 -1.03 13.92
C ASP A 84 -17.77 -2.39 13.32
N GLU A 85 -18.54 -3.19 14.06
CA GLU A 85 -19.03 -4.49 13.63
C GLU A 85 -20.01 -4.43 12.46
N ARG A 86 -20.59 -3.25 12.19
CA ARG A 86 -21.44 -3.01 11.03
C ARG A 86 -20.66 -2.91 9.72
N TYR A 87 -19.34 -2.75 9.79
CA TYR A 87 -18.48 -2.80 8.61
C TYR A 87 -18.29 -4.25 8.19
N ASN A 88 -18.26 -4.48 6.88
CA ASN A 88 -17.80 -5.76 6.37
C ASN A 88 -16.24 -5.79 6.35
N ASP A 89 -15.69 -6.94 6.00
CA ASP A 89 -14.24 -7.17 5.98
C ASP A 89 -13.47 -6.27 5.00
N THR A 90 -14.15 -5.67 4.04
CA THR A 90 -13.58 -4.89 2.94
C THR A 90 -13.73 -3.39 3.14
N THR A 91 -14.56 -2.96 4.11
CA THR A 91 -14.86 -1.55 4.35
C THR A 91 -13.94 -0.93 5.40
N GLN A 92 -13.46 0.25 5.10
CA GLN A 92 -12.76 1.12 6.06
C GLN A 92 -13.21 2.57 5.88
N SER A 93 -13.19 3.35 6.96
CA SER A 93 -13.30 4.80 6.89
C SER A 93 -12.14 5.48 7.62
N VAL A 94 -11.81 6.67 7.16
CA VAL A 94 -10.75 7.50 7.73
C VAL A 94 -11.28 8.90 7.89
N VAL A 95 -11.16 9.45 9.08
CA VAL A 95 -11.39 10.88 9.36
C VAL A 95 -10.05 11.52 9.65
N ILE A 96 -9.73 12.58 8.91
CA ILE A 96 -8.50 13.35 9.06
C ILE A 96 -8.89 14.72 9.58
N THR A 97 -8.39 15.08 10.75
CA THR A 97 -8.56 16.41 11.32
C THR A 97 -7.27 17.22 11.16
N LEU A 98 -7.39 18.41 10.64
CA LEU A 98 -6.28 19.34 10.42
C LEU A 98 -6.13 20.26 11.62
N LYS A 99 -4.94 20.82 11.80
CA LYS A 99 -4.66 21.86 12.81
C LYS A 99 -5.53 23.11 12.69
N SER A 100 -6.08 23.37 11.50
CA SER A 100 -7.06 24.43 11.27
C SER A 100 -8.45 24.12 11.82
N GLY A 101 -8.70 22.92 12.35
CA GLY A 101 -10.02 22.43 12.77
C GLY A 101 -10.86 21.81 11.64
N ARG A 102 -10.45 21.95 10.38
CA ARG A 102 -11.13 21.30 9.24
C ARG A 102 -10.96 19.79 9.33
N SER A 103 -12.04 19.05 9.03
CA SER A 103 -12.01 17.57 8.95
C SER A 103 -12.42 17.10 7.58
N GLU A 104 -11.76 16.03 7.11
CA GLU A 104 -12.07 15.30 5.89
C GLU A 104 -12.40 13.85 6.24
N SER A 105 -13.48 13.34 5.66
CA SER A 105 -13.88 11.94 5.86
C SER A 105 -13.89 11.20 4.54
N ILE A 106 -13.32 10.00 4.55
CA ILE A 106 -13.26 9.13 3.39
C ILE A 106 -13.70 7.74 3.81
N ARG A 107 -14.57 7.15 3.03
CA ARG A 107 -14.91 5.73 3.12
C ARG A 107 -14.39 5.02 1.88
N HIS A 108 -13.87 3.84 2.04
CA HIS A 108 -13.43 2.96 0.95
C HIS A 108 -13.89 1.54 1.23
N ASP A 109 -14.40 0.89 0.21
CA ASP A 109 -14.76 -0.52 0.24
C ASP A 109 -14.05 -1.23 -0.93
N LEU A 110 -13.33 -2.29 -0.63
CA LEU A 110 -12.63 -3.07 -1.65
C LEU A 110 -13.58 -3.86 -2.56
N SER A 111 -14.85 -4.02 -2.15
CA SER A 111 -15.90 -4.63 -2.97
C SER A 111 -16.53 -3.66 -3.98
N ASP A 112 -16.24 -2.36 -3.87
CA ASP A 112 -16.71 -1.37 -4.82
C ASP A 112 -16.15 -1.65 -6.22
N ARG A 113 -17.01 -1.52 -7.23
CA ARG A 113 -16.58 -1.72 -8.61
C ARG A 113 -15.63 -0.61 -9.04
N VAL A 114 -14.43 -1.01 -9.44
CA VAL A 114 -13.46 -0.10 -10.05
C VAL A 114 -13.67 -0.11 -11.57
N PRO A 115 -13.75 1.04 -12.25
CA PRO A 115 -13.80 1.09 -13.70
C PRO A 115 -12.63 0.32 -14.32
N MET A 116 -12.87 -0.44 -15.39
CA MET A 116 -11.88 -1.33 -15.99
C MET A 116 -10.57 -0.60 -16.36
N LEU A 117 -10.66 0.61 -16.90
CA LEU A 117 -9.49 1.42 -17.25
C LEU A 117 -8.65 1.82 -16.04
N GLU A 118 -9.31 2.14 -14.93
CA GLU A 118 -8.64 2.48 -13.67
C GLU A 118 -7.97 1.25 -13.05
N LEU A 119 -8.66 0.11 -13.06
CA LEU A 119 -8.13 -1.17 -12.60
C LEU A 119 -6.90 -1.57 -13.43
N GLU A 120 -6.97 -1.49 -14.75
CA GLU A 120 -5.86 -1.77 -15.66
C GLU A 120 -4.66 -0.87 -15.35
N ALA A 121 -4.88 0.44 -15.23
CA ALA A 121 -3.82 1.39 -14.92
C ALA A 121 -3.15 1.07 -13.56
N GLY A 122 -3.96 0.74 -12.55
CA GLY A 122 -3.47 0.33 -11.22
C GLY A 122 -2.63 -0.93 -11.27
N LEU A 123 -3.09 -1.96 -11.97
CA LEU A 123 -2.37 -3.23 -12.14
C LEU A 123 -1.07 -3.05 -12.92
N ARG A 124 -1.07 -2.27 -13.99
CA ARG A 124 0.15 -1.93 -14.75
C ARG A 124 1.18 -1.21 -13.88
N ASN A 125 0.75 -0.23 -13.09
CA ASN A 125 1.64 0.50 -12.20
C ASN A 125 2.22 -0.41 -11.11
N LYS A 126 1.43 -1.29 -10.53
CA LYS A 126 1.89 -2.28 -9.57
C LYS A 126 2.91 -3.25 -10.18
N ALA A 127 2.64 -3.76 -11.39
CA ALA A 127 3.56 -4.63 -12.10
C ALA A 127 4.90 -3.92 -12.39
N LYS A 128 4.86 -2.64 -12.82
CA LYS A 128 6.07 -1.82 -13.04
C LYS A 128 6.89 -1.64 -11.75
N GLY A 129 6.24 -1.42 -10.63
CA GLY A 129 6.90 -1.29 -9.33
C GLY A 129 7.61 -2.58 -8.88
N LEU A 130 7.02 -3.74 -9.16
CA LEU A 130 7.54 -5.05 -8.75
C LEU A 130 8.62 -5.59 -9.71
N LEU A 131 8.39 -5.49 -11.01
CA LEU A 131 9.19 -6.16 -12.05
C LEU A 131 10.13 -5.21 -12.82
N GLY A 132 9.92 -3.91 -12.68
CA GLY A 132 10.53 -2.89 -13.53
C GLY A 132 9.76 -2.72 -14.86
N LYS A 133 9.90 -1.54 -15.47
CA LYS A 133 9.09 -1.12 -16.62
C LYS A 133 9.13 -2.12 -17.78
N THR A 134 10.32 -2.50 -18.23
CA THR A 134 10.49 -3.36 -19.41
C THR A 134 9.88 -4.75 -19.21
N GLN A 135 10.08 -5.36 -18.04
CA GLN A 135 9.58 -6.70 -17.76
C GLN A 135 8.06 -6.69 -17.56
N ALA A 136 7.53 -5.68 -16.88
CA ALA A 136 6.08 -5.50 -16.69
C ALA A 136 5.36 -5.36 -18.05
N GLU A 137 5.89 -4.57 -18.98
CA GLU A 137 5.29 -4.41 -20.30
C GLU A 137 5.36 -5.68 -21.16
N LYS A 138 6.48 -6.42 -21.11
CA LYS A 138 6.58 -7.72 -21.77
C LYS A 138 5.55 -8.71 -21.24
N LEU A 139 5.43 -8.81 -19.90
CA LEU A 139 4.46 -9.69 -19.27
C LEU A 139 3.02 -9.28 -19.63
N TRP A 140 2.72 -8.00 -19.58
CA TRP A 140 1.40 -7.46 -19.91
C TRP A 140 1.00 -7.79 -21.35
N THR A 141 1.88 -7.48 -22.33
CA THR A 141 1.64 -7.76 -23.74
C THR A 141 1.49 -9.25 -24.00
N GLY A 142 2.33 -10.07 -23.36
CA GLY A 142 2.24 -11.53 -23.51
C GLY A 142 0.94 -12.10 -22.96
N ILE A 143 0.50 -11.65 -21.77
CA ILE A 143 -0.76 -12.11 -21.18
C ILE A 143 -1.96 -11.62 -21.99
N ALA A 144 -1.94 -10.38 -22.50
CA ALA A 144 -3.00 -9.87 -23.39
C ALA A 144 -3.16 -10.68 -24.69
N ALA A 145 -2.11 -11.38 -25.11
CA ALA A 145 -2.12 -12.26 -26.28
C ALA A 145 -2.12 -13.75 -25.93
N ILE A 146 -2.51 -14.12 -24.72
CA ILE A 146 -2.36 -15.48 -24.17
C ILE A 146 -2.99 -16.55 -25.05
N GLU A 147 -4.13 -16.27 -25.65
CA GLU A 147 -4.85 -17.19 -26.57
C GLU A 147 -4.04 -17.55 -27.83
N LYS A 148 -3.05 -16.72 -28.17
CA LYS A 148 -2.18 -16.92 -29.33
C LYS A 148 -0.83 -17.51 -28.97
N LEU A 149 -0.56 -17.75 -27.69
CA LEU A 149 0.70 -18.29 -27.22
C LEU A 149 0.69 -19.82 -27.21
N SER A 150 1.78 -20.44 -27.69
CA SER A 150 2.05 -21.85 -27.41
C SER A 150 2.42 -22.04 -25.94
N ALA A 151 2.22 -23.25 -25.39
CA ALA A 151 2.61 -23.58 -24.02
C ALA A 151 4.10 -23.27 -23.74
N ALA A 152 4.98 -23.54 -24.73
CA ALA A 152 6.40 -23.22 -24.63
C ALA A 152 6.67 -21.71 -24.52
N ASN A 153 5.97 -20.89 -25.27
CA ASN A 153 6.12 -19.44 -25.24
C ASN A 153 5.55 -18.85 -23.94
N LEU A 154 4.43 -19.38 -23.45
CA LEU A 154 3.88 -19.01 -22.15
C LEU A 154 4.86 -19.34 -21.03
N SER A 155 5.44 -20.54 -21.04
CA SER A 155 6.45 -20.94 -20.07
C SER A 155 7.65 -20.00 -20.09
N LYS A 156 8.20 -19.65 -21.24
CA LYS A 156 9.31 -18.69 -21.37
C LYS A 156 8.94 -17.30 -20.84
N LEU A 157 7.72 -16.83 -21.09
CA LEU A 157 7.23 -15.54 -20.59
C LEU A 157 7.19 -15.51 -19.07
N LEU A 158 6.69 -16.57 -18.44
CA LEU A 158 6.58 -16.67 -16.98
C LEU A 158 7.95 -16.85 -16.31
N HIS A 159 8.83 -17.68 -16.88
CA HIS A 159 10.19 -17.85 -16.33
C HIS A 159 11.04 -16.58 -16.44
N ALA A 160 10.92 -15.82 -17.51
CA ALA A 160 11.62 -14.55 -17.65
C ALA A 160 11.21 -13.52 -16.57
N SER A 161 10.00 -13.63 -16.02
CA SER A 161 9.55 -12.77 -14.92
C SER A 161 10.15 -13.14 -13.56
N GLN A 162 10.57 -14.39 -13.35
CA GLN A 162 11.11 -14.90 -12.09
C GLN A 162 12.63 -14.68 -11.92
N SER A 163 13.37 -14.58 -13.02
CA SER A 163 14.85 -14.60 -12.98
C SER A 163 15.47 -13.38 -12.28
N LYS A 164 14.77 -12.24 -12.17
CA LYS A 164 15.28 -11.06 -11.45
C LYS A 164 15.04 -11.09 -9.94
N SER A 165 14.09 -11.87 -9.43
CA SER A 165 13.84 -11.95 -7.99
C SER A 165 14.93 -12.77 -7.26
N LYS A 166 15.51 -13.77 -7.93
CA LYS A 166 16.57 -14.61 -7.36
C LYS A 166 17.97 -13.93 -7.29
N LEU A 167 18.24 -12.94 -8.14
CA LEU A 167 19.53 -12.20 -8.09
C LEU A 167 19.57 -11.18 -6.96
N GLN A 168 18.45 -10.67 -6.48
CA GLN A 168 18.41 -9.68 -5.39
C GLN A 168 18.47 -10.33 -3.99
N SER A 169 18.18 -11.62 -3.86
CA SER A 169 18.32 -12.33 -2.58
C SER A 169 19.75 -12.79 -2.28
N LYS A 170 20.63 -12.91 -3.29
CA LYS A 170 22.02 -13.34 -3.11
C LYS A 170 23.01 -12.21 -2.81
N SER A 171 22.66 -10.94 -3.02
CA SER A 171 23.56 -9.79 -2.74
C SER A 171 23.41 -9.20 -1.32
N LYS A 172 22.73 -9.90 -0.41
CA LYS A 172 22.54 -9.48 0.99
C LYS A 172 23.16 -10.42 2.02
N VAL A 173 24.06 -11.32 1.58
CA VAL A 173 24.84 -12.21 2.46
C VAL A 173 26.31 -12.08 2.09
N GLU A 174 26.86 -10.89 2.28
CA GLU A 174 28.29 -10.59 2.48
C GLU A 174 28.38 -9.37 3.38
#